data_c0bfc948aaad6b404b4a0ff10672115e
#
_entry.id   c0bfc948aaad6b404b4a0ff10672115e
#
_cell.length_a   1.000
_cell.length_b   1.000
_cell.length_c   1.000
_cell.angle_alpha   90.00
_cell.angle_beta   90.00
_cell.angle_gamma   90.00
#
_symmetry.space_group_name_H-M   'P 1'
#
loop_
_entity.id
_entity.type
_entity.pdbx_description
1 polymer ?
#
loop_
_entity_poly.entity_id
_entity_poly.type
_entity_poly.pdbx_seq_one_letter_code
_entity_poly.pdbx_strand_id
1 'polypeptide(L)'
;RDVRRVLEEFKEEGVDAVVLDLRSNGGGSLPESVSCTGLFIDQGPVVQVKNSAGEKERLDDEVAGMTWDGPLVVVTSKFSASASEILAGAIQDYQRGLVVGDTATHGKGTVQQLRDVGRIIFPIAAAVPKNFGALKVTMQQFYRPSGDSTQKRGVLADVVLPSISDQMDVGEADLQHALEFDQIERAEFNLYPY
;
A
#
# COMPACT_ATOMS: atom_id res chain seq x y z
N ARG A 1 -13.94 1.09 7.18
CA ARG A 1 -15.10 1.03 8.07
C ARG A 1 -14.87 0.07 9.24
N ASP A 2 -14.59 -1.19 9.00
CA ASP A 2 -14.44 -2.20 10.07
C ASP A 2 -13.22 -1.94 10.95
N VAL A 3 -12.06 -1.57 10.37
CA VAL A 3 -10.85 -1.23 11.13
C VAL A 3 -11.12 -0.04 12.06
N ARG A 4 -11.81 1.01 11.58
CA ARG A 4 -12.19 2.16 12.42
C ARG A 4 -12.98 1.72 13.64
N ARG A 5 -14.04 0.92 13.45
CA ARG A 5 -14.88 0.41 14.53
C ARG A 5 -14.05 -0.36 15.60
N VAL A 6 -13.15 -1.23 15.15
CA VAL A 6 -12.28 -1.99 16.07
C VAL A 6 -11.32 -1.07 16.84
N LEU A 7 -10.76 -0.05 16.18
CA LEU A 7 -9.88 0.93 16.86
C LEU A 7 -10.65 1.78 17.88
N GLU A 8 -11.90 2.14 17.58
CA GLU A 8 -12.79 2.84 18.52
C GLU A 8 -13.10 1.95 19.73
N GLU A 9 -13.41 0.67 19.53
CA GLU A 9 -13.59 -0.32 20.61
C GLU A 9 -12.32 -0.45 21.46
N PHE A 10 -11.13 -0.52 20.86
CA PHE A 10 -9.86 -0.57 21.58
C PHE A 10 -9.60 0.67 22.44
N LYS A 11 -9.99 1.86 21.96
CA LYS A 11 -9.90 3.08 22.76
C LYS A 11 -10.83 3.03 23.97
N GLU A 12 -12.06 2.54 23.80
CA GLU A 12 -13.03 2.41 24.90
C GLU A 12 -12.56 1.38 25.94
N GLU A 13 -11.88 0.31 25.50
CA GLU A 13 -11.31 -0.70 26.38
C GLU A 13 -9.98 -0.28 27.04
N GLY A 14 -9.40 0.85 26.64
CA GLY A 14 -8.14 1.36 27.17
C GLY A 14 -6.91 0.54 26.79
N VAL A 15 -6.86 0.04 25.55
CA VAL A 15 -5.72 -0.71 25.01
C VAL A 15 -4.49 0.19 24.92
N ASP A 16 -3.33 -0.32 25.36
CA ASP A 16 -2.08 0.46 25.42
C ASP A 16 -1.38 0.60 24.05
N ALA A 17 -1.54 -0.37 23.15
CA ALA A 17 -0.88 -0.38 21.84
C ALA A 17 -1.65 -1.20 20.82
N VAL A 18 -1.47 -0.90 19.54
CA VAL A 18 -2.08 -1.64 18.42
C VAL A 18 -0.99 -2.32 17.60
N VAL A 19 -1.21 -3.58 17.29
CA VAL A 19 -0.44 -4.35 16.30
C VAL A 19 -1.33 -4.58 15.09
N LEU A 20 -0.96 -3.97 13.95
CA LEU A 20 -1.63 -4.16 12.68
C LEU A 20 -0.90 -5.25 11.88
N ASP A 21 -1.48 -6.44 11.80
CA ASP A 21 -0.88 -7.57 11.08
C ASP A 21 -1.29 -7.56 9.60
N LEU A 22 -0.33 -7.25 8.74
CA LEU A 22 -0.44 -7.28 7.29
C LEU A 22 0.27 -8.47 6.64
N ARG A 23 0.76 -9.43 7.43
CA ARG A 23 1.38 -10.65 6.87
C ARG A 23 0.35 -11.38 5.99
N SER A 24 0.81 -11.87 4.85
CA SER A 24 -0.04 -12.52 3.82
C SER A 24 -1.15 -11.64 3.24
N ASN A 25 -1.15 -10.34 3.47
CA ASN A 25 -2.08 -9.41 2.85
C ASN A 25 -1.51 -8.90 1.51
N GLY A 26 -1.97 -9.46 0.40
CA GLY A 26 -1.53 -9.13 -0.96
C GLY A 26 -2.00 -7.75 -1.47
N GLY A 27 -2.64 -6.95 -0.64
CA GLY A 27 -3.15 -5.62 -0.98
C GLY A 27 -4.64 -5.60 -1.30
N GLY A 28 -5.06 -4.61 -2.08
CA GLY A 28 -6.48 -4.39 -2.39
C GLY A 28 -6.72 -3.06 -3.07
N SER A 29 -7.75 -2.36 -2.64
CA SER A 29 -8.18 -1.07 -3.20
C SER A 29 -7.23 0.07 -2.80
N LEU A 30 -6.78 0.86 -3.77
CA LEU A 30 -5.96 2.05 -3.54
C LEU A 30 -6.69 3.10 -2.66
N PRO A 31 -7.96 3.47 -2.92
CA PRO A 31 -8.69 4.38 -2.02
C PRO A 31 -8.85 3.84 -0.60
N GLU A 32 -9.05 2.53 -0.43
CA GLU A 32 -9.15 1.94 0.90
C GLU A 32 -7.81 1.97 1.65
N SER A 33 -6.67 1.83 0.96
CA SER A 33 -5.36 1.98 1.61
C SER A 33 -5.15 3.40 2.13
N VAL A 34 -5.57 4.42 1.37
CA VAL A 34 -5.53 5.82 1.80
C VAL A 34 -6.41 6.02 3.05
N SER A 35 -7.68 5.62 2.96
CA SER A 35 -8.61 5.76 4.10
C SER A 35 -8.19 4.97 5.34
N CYS A 36 -7.54 3.80 5.16
CA CYS A 36 -7.06 2.99 6.27
C CYS A 36 -5.83 3.61 6.93
N THR A 37 -4.90 4.15 6.14
CA THR A 37 -3.74 4.90 6.65
C THR A 37 -4.18 6.13 7.44
N GLY A 38 -5.19 6.87 6.96
CA GLY A 38 -5.78 8.01 7.64
C GLY A 38 -6.40 7.72 9.01
N LEU A 39 -6.58 6.45 9.38
CA LEU A 39 -6.96 6.11 10.77
C LEU A 39 -5.81 6.32 11.76
N PHE A 40 -4.58 6.39 11.27
CA PHE A 40 -3.35 6.44 12.07
C PHE A 40 -2.54 7.73 11.88
N ILE A 41 -2.83 8.53 10.85
CA ILE A 41 -2.23 9.86 10.63
C ILE A 41 -3.31 10.94 10.73
N ASP A 42 -2.93 12.20 10.97
CA ASP A 42 -3.91 13.28 11.06
C ASP A 42 -4.43 13.63 9.65
N GLN A 43 -3.60 14.19 8.83
CA GLN A 43 -3.88 14.52 7.43
C GLN A 43 -2.59 14.45 6.62
N GLY A 44 -2.73 14.29 5.29
CA GLY A 44 -1.59 14.47 4.40
C GLY A 44 -1.40 13.34 3.40
N PRO A 45 -0.29 13.37 2.65
CA PRO A 45 -0.04 12.46 1.55
C PRO A 45 0.16 11.02 2.04
N VAL A 46 -0.60 10.10 1.47
CA VAL A 46 -0.46 8.66 1.74
C VAL A 46 0.30 7.97 0.63
N VAL A 47 0.03 8.34 -0.60
CA VAL A 47 0.65 7.74 -1.78
C VAL A 47 0.65 8.73 -2.94
N GLN A 48 1.67 8.67 -3.76
CA GLN A 48 1.77 9.40 -5.01
C GLN A 48 1.67 8.39 -6.16
N VAL A 49 1.01 8.74 -7.25
CA VAL A 49 0.92 7.90 -8.45
C VAL A 49 1.45 8.65 -9.66
N LYS A 50 2.09 7.93 -10.59
CA LYS A 50 2.62 8.46 -11.85
C LYS A 50 2.12 7.59 -13.01
N ASN A 51 1.48 8.20 -14.00
CA ASN A 51 1.03 7.52 -15.21
C ASN A 51 2.12 7.43 -16.28
N SER A 52 1.82 6.76 -17.40
CA SER A 52 2.76 6.62 -18.53
C SER A 52 3.10 7.93 -19.24
N ALA A 53 2.30 8.98 -19.08
CA ALA A 53 2.59 10.32 -19.59
C ALA A 53 3.51 11.13 -18.67
N GLY A 54 3.86 10.59 -17.50
CA GLY A 54 4.66 11.27 -16.49
C GLY A 54 3.87 12.21 -15.58
N GLU A 55 2.55 12.25 -15.73
CA GLU A 55 1.68 13.04 -14.86
C GLU A 55 1.64 12.40 -13.47
N LYS A 56 1.79 13.24 -12.45
CA LYS A 56 1.80 12.84 -11.03
C LYS A 56 0.52 13.30 -10.36
N GLU A 57 -0.03 12.45 -9.53
CA GLU A 57 -1.16 12.73 -8.66
C GLU A 57 -0.82 12.30 -7.24
N ARG A 58 -1.17 13.12 -6.27
CA ARG A 58 -1.01 12.82 -4.85
C ARG A 58 -2.37 12.48 -4.25
N LEU A 59 -2.43 11.38 -3.55
CA LEU A 59 -3.62 10.93 -2.85
C LEU A 59 -3.39 11.12 -1.35
N ASP A 60 -4.12 12.05 -0.78
CA ASP A 60 -4.02 12.46 0.61
C ASP A 60 -5.16 11.86 1.43
N ASP A 61 -4.91 11.62 2.71
CA ASP A 61 -5.99 11.61 3.69
C ASP A 61 -6.42 13.06 3.96
N GLU A 62 -7.68 13.35 3.69
CA GLU A 62 -8.28 14.67 3.86
C GLU A 62 -9.03 14.82 5.20
N VAL A 63 -9.15 13.72 5.96
CA VAL A 63 -9.92 13.67 7.20
C VAL A 63 -9.04 14.09 8.36
N ALA A 64 -9.40 15.19 9.01
CA ALA A 64 -8.69 15.66 10.20
C ALA A 64 -8.89 14.70 11.39
N GLY A 65 -7.82 14.47 12.14
CA GLY A 65 -7.79 13.65 13.34
C GLY A 65 -7.55 12.18 13.09
N MET A 66 -6.77 11.57 13.97
CA MET A 66 -6.47 10.13 13.97
C MET A 66 -7.54 9.35 14.73
N THR A 67 -7.94 8.18 14.21
CA THR A 67 -8.75 7.24 14.99
C THR A 67 -7.92 6.59 16.09
N TRP A 68 -6.64 6.28 15.82
CA TRP A 68 -5.68 5.75 16.80
C TRP A 68 -4.41 6.60 16.82
N ASP A 69 -4.12 7.19 17.96
CA ASP A 69 -2.98 8.06 18.23
C ASP A 69 -1.93 7.44 19.17
N GLY A 70 -2.23 6.25 19.74
CA GLY A 70 -1.32 5.50 20.60
C GLY A 70 -0.21 4.76 19.83
N PRO A 71 0.64 3.98 20.54
CA PRO A 71 1.70 3.18 19.95
C PRO A 71 1.17 2.25 18.86
N LEU A 72 1.90 2.15 17.73
CA LEU A 72 1.53 1.35 16.55
C LEU A 72 2.73 0.52 16.07
N VAL A 73 2.49 -0.76 15.86
CA VAL A 73 3.39 -1.67 15.15
C VAL A 73 2.67 -2.26 13.95
N VAL A 74 3.29 -2.18 12.78
CA VAL A 74 2.80 -2.82 11.56
C VAL A 74 3.65 -4.06 11.29
N VAL A 75 3.04 -5.23 11.32
CA VAL A 75 3.74 -6.49 11.04
C VAL A 75 3.58 -6.86 9.57
N THR A 76 4.70 -7.06 8.88
CA THR A 76 4.75 -7.35 7.45
C THR A 76 5.50 -8.64 7.14
N SER A 77 5.25 -9.20 5.97
CA SER A 77 6.02 -10.32 5.42
C SER A 77 6.26 -10.11 3.93
N LYS A 78 7.03 -10.99 3.31
CA LYS A 78 7.26 -10.98 1.85
C LYS A 78 5.99 -11.16 1.01
N PHE A 79 4.89 -11.58 1.64
CA PHE A 79 3.57 -11.66 1.01
C PHE A 79 2.72 -10.39 1.20
N SER A 80 3.19 -9.42 1.99
CA SER A 80 2.56 -8.10 2.09
C SER A 80 2.86 -7.33 0.81
N ALA A 81 1.81 -6.99 0.03
CA ALA A 81 2.00 -6.41 -1.29
C ALA A 81 1.05 -5.24 -1.57
N SER A 82 1.45 -4.34 -2.49
CA SER A 82 0.56 -3.30 -3.07
C SER A 82 -0.05 -2.38 -2.01
N ALA A 83 -1.37 -2.40 -1.78
CA ALA A 83 -2.06 -1.56 -0.79
C ALA A 83 -1.52 -1.72 0.63
N SER A 84 -1.05 -2.92 1.00
CA SER A 84 -0.36 -3.15 2.29
C SER A 84 0.99 -2.43 2.35
N GLU A 85 1.71 -2.36 1.22
CA GLU A 85 2.98 -1.64 1.12
C GLU A 85 2.77 -0.12 1.16
N ILE A 86 1.66 0.37 0.59
CA ILE A 86 1.28 1.78 0.67
C ILE A 86 1.07 2.18 2.14
N LEU A 87 0.27 1.41 2.88
CA LEU A 87 0.01 1.69 4.29
C LEU A 87 1.29 1.58 5.13
N ALA A 88 2.00 0.46 5.05
CA ALA A 88 3.22 0.25 5.83
C ALA A 88 4.29 1.30 5.52
N GLY A 89 4.48 1.64 4.23
CA GLY A 89 5.42 2.65 3.78
C GLY A 89 5.05 4.05 4.27
N ALA A 90 3.77 4.43 4.23
CA ALA A 90 3.33 5.71 4.75
C ALA A 90 3.54 5.80 6.28
N ILE A 91 3.13 4.79 7.05
CA ILE A 91 3.36 4.75 8.51
C ILE A 91 4.83 4.91 8.85
N GLN A 92 5.73 4.24 8.10
CA GLN A 92 7.18 4.37 8.27
C GLN A 92 7.69 5.76 7.91
N ASP A 93 7.30 6.29 6.75
CA ASP A 93 7.74 7.62 6.27
C ASP A 93 7.34 8.73 7.23
N TYR A 94 6.15 8.65 7.81
CA TYR A 94 5.68 9.58 8.83
C TYR A 94 6.34 9.38 10.20
N GLN A 95 7.11 8.31 10.39
CA GLN A 95 7.58 7.89 11.72
C GLN A 95 6.42 7.69 12.71
N ARG A 96 5.26 7.27 12.22
CA ARG A 96 4.05 7.11 13.03
C ARG A 96 4.02 5.80 13.81
N GLY A 97 4.78 4.82 13.37
CA GLY A 97 4.88 3.50 13.99
C GLY A 97 6.06 2.73 13.43
N LEU A 98 6.31 1.55 13.98
CA LEU A 98 7.39 0.66 13.55
C LEU A 98 6.86 -0.38 12.57
N VAL A 99 7.61 -0.63 11.50
CA VAL A 99 7.39 -1.76 10.59
C VAL A 99 8.30 -2.91 11.03
N VAL A 100 7.69 -4.06 11.31
CA VAL A 100 8.38 -5.23 11.89
C VAL A 100 8.03 -6.48 11.08
N GLY A 101 9.00 -7.34 10.81
CA GLY A 101 8.72 -8.58 10.08
C GLY A 101 9.87 -9.07 9.22
N ASP A 102 9.56 -9.55 8.00
CA ASP A 102 10.56 -9.96 7.03
C ASP A 102 11.43 -8.77 6.62
N THR A 103 12.63 -9.03 6.11
CA THR A 103 13.57 -7.98 5.68
C THR A 103 12.91 -6.95 4.77
N ALA A 104 12.00 -7.39 3.89
CA ALA A 104 11.24 -6.53 3.00
C ALA A 104 9.86 -7.13 2.69
N THR A 105 8.93 -6.29 2.28
CA THR A 105 7.66 -6.72 1.69
C THR A 105 7.85 -7.20 0.23
N HIS A 106 6.76 -7.52 -0.47
CA HIS A 106 6.79 -8.09 -1.82
C HIS A 106 7.53 -7.23 -2.86
N GLY A 107 7.39 -5.91 -2.80
CA GLY A 107 8.02 -5.00 -3.74
C GLY A 107 7.17 -4.64 -4.95
N LYS A 108 5.84 -4.75 -4.88
CA LYS A 108 4.96 -4.33 -5.98
C LYS A 108 4.70 -2.83 -5.91
N GLY A 109 5.20 -2.08 -6.90
CA GLY A 109 5.04 -0.63 -7.03
C GLY A 109 4.12 -0.20 -8.18
N THR A 110 3.20 -1.08 -8.65
CA THR A 110 2.36 -0.80 -9.81
C THR A 110 0.87 -0.91 -9.52
N VAL A 111 0.09 -0.02 -10.15
CA VAL A 111 -1.38 -0.08 -10.18
C VAL A 111 -1.81 -0.76 -11.47
N GLN A 112 -2.60 -1.81 -11.34
CA GLN A 112 -3.07 -2.63 -12.46
C GLN A 112 -4.59 -2.59 -12.55
N GLN A 113 -5.10 -2.62 -13.77
CA GLN A 113 -6.54 -2.71 -14.05
C GLN A 113 -6.84 -3.95 -14.90
N LEU A 114 -7.95 -4.62 -14.55
CA LEU A 114 -8.53 -5.65 -15.39
C LEU A 114 -9.47 -4.99 -16.42
N ARG A 115 -9.21 -5.23 -17.70
CA ARG A 115 -10.02 -4.74 -18.82
C ARG A 115 -10.70 -5.93 -19.47
N ASP A 116 -12.03 -5.95 -19.48
CA ASP A 116 -12.82 -6.94 -20.20
C ASP A 116 -12.60 -6.76 -21.71
N VAL A 117 -12.06 -7.78 -22.36
CA VAL A 117 -11.72 -7.75 -23.80
C VAL A 117 -12.99 -7.64 -24.64
N GLY A 118 -14.08 -8.27 -24.22
CA GLY A 118 -15.35 -8.18 -24.91
C GLY A 118 -15.90 -6.76 -24.95
N ARG A 119 -15.79 -6.01 -23.85
CA ARG A 119 -16.19 -4.59 -23.79
C ARG A 119 -15.29 -3.68 -24.62
N ILE A 120 -14.03 -4.04 -24.79
CA ILE A 120 -13.10 -3.30 -25.67
C ILE A 120 -13.51 -3.48 -27.14
N ILE A 121 -13.83 -4.73 -27.53
CA ILE A 121 -14.17 -5.05 -28.94
C ILE A 121 -15.60 -4.60 -29.28
N PHE A 122 -16.53 -4.73 -28.35
CA PHE A 122 -17.95 -4.42 -28.54
C PHE A 122 -18.44 -3.34 -27.56
N PRO A 123 -17.93 -2.10 -27.64
CA PRO A 123 -18.21 -1.06 -26.64
C PRO A 123 -19.68 -0.63 -26.59
N ILE A 124 -20.44 -0.87 -27.65
CA ILE A 124 -21.85 -0.42 -27.80
C ILE A 124 -22.86 -1.57 -27.60
N ALA A 125 -22.37 -2.83 -27.45
CA ALA A 125 -23.28 -3.95 -27.29
C ALA A 125 -23.90 -3.95 -25.87
N ALA A 126 -25.21 -4.06 -25.79
CA ALA A 126 -25.94 -4.17 -24.52
C ALA A 126 -25.57 -5.43 -23.73
N ALA A 127 -25.15 -6.49 -24.42
CA ALA A 127 -24.57 -7.70 -23.84
C ALA A 127 -23.45 -8.21 -24.74
N VAL A 128 -22.34 -8.61 -24.13
CA VAL A 128 -21.24 -9.30 -24.83
C VAL A 128 -21.61 -10.78 -24.94
N PRO A 129 -21.78 -11.32 -26.16
CA PRO A 129 -22.37 -12.65 -26.34
C PRO A 129 -21.45 -13.80 -25.95
N LYS A 130 -20.15 -13.52 -25.70
CA LYS A 130 -19.12 -14.51 -25.33
C LYS A 130 -18.14 -13.90 -24.31
N ASN A 131 -17.59 -14.72 -23.46
CA ASN A 131 -16.47 -14.34 -22.62
C ASN A 131 -15.17 -14.38 -23.46
N PHE A 132 -14.63 -13.20 -23.75
CA PHE A 132 -13.36 -13.00 -24.46
C PHE A 132 -12.15 -12.92 -23.52
N GLY A 133 -12.37 -13.15 -22.21
CA GLY A 133 -11.35 -12.99 -21.20
C GLY A 133 -11.12 -11.53 -20.77
N ALA A 134 -10.12 -11.34 -19.97
CA ALA A 134 -9.73 -10.02 -19.48
C ALA A 134 -8.24 -9.78 -19.68
N LEU A 135 -7.87 -8.54 -19.97
CA LEU A 135 -6.49 -8.07 -20.04
C LEU A 135 -6.14 -7.35 -18.75
N LYS A 136 -5.09 -7.79 -18.08
CA LYS A 136 -4.51 -7.11 -16.92
C LYS A 136 -3.42 -6.15 -17.38
N VAL A 137 -3.66 -4.85 -17.23
CA VAL A 137 -2.77 -3.80 -17.74
C VAL A 137 -2.23 -2.98 -16.57
N THR A 138 -0.93 -2.73 -16.56
CA THR A 138 -0.30 -1.74 -15.67
C THR A 138 -0.62 -0.34 -16.19
N MET A 139 -1.25 0.47 -15.34
CA MET A 139 -1.70 1.81 -15.68
C MET A 139 -0.80 2.89 -15.10
N GLN A 140 -0.31 2.69 -13.89
CA GLN A 140 0.46 3.67 -13.12
C GLN A 140 1.49 2.97 -12.25
N GLN A 141 2.51 3.71 -11.85
CA GLN A 141 3.39 3.36 -10.72
C GLN A 141 2.96 4.16 -9.50
N PHE A 142 3.15 3.59 -8.31
CA PHE A 142 2.92 4.32 -7.08
C PHE A 142 4.20 4.48 -6.26
N TYR A 143 4.21 5.50 -5.44
CA TYR A 143 5.34 5.95 -4.65
C TYR A 143 4.88 6.30 -3.24
N ARG A 144 5.73 6.05 -2.28
CA ARG A 144 5.56 6.45 -0.89
C ARG A 144 5.54 7.99 -0.76
N PRO A 145 5.09 8.55 0.37
CA PRO A 145 5.24 9.97 0.66
C PRO A 145 6.68 10.47 0.53
N SER A 146 7.68 9.66 0.88
CA SER A 146 9.11 9.95 0.70
C SER A 146 9.54 10.12 -0.76
N GLY A 147 8.73 9.66 -1.72
CA GLY A 147 9.04 9.66 -3.14
C GLY A 147 9.63 8.35 -3.66
N ASP A 148 9.99 7.43 -2.79
CA ASP A 148 10.49 6.11 -3.17
C ASP A 148 9.36 5.22 -3.69
N SER A 149 9.61 4.51 -4.79
CA SER A 149 8.75 3.39 -5.19
C SER A 149 8.95 2.19 -4.25
N THR A 150 7.94 1.35 -4.09
CA THR A 150 8.12 0.02 -3.51
C THR A 150 8.60 -1.01 -4.52
N GLN A 151 8.63 -0.66 -5.82
CA GLN A 151 8.96 -1.59 -6.91
C GLN A 151 10.29 -2.30 -6.68
N LYS A 152 10.29 -3.62 -6.70
CA LYS A 152 11.41 -4.55 -6.43
C LYS A 152 11.99 -4.49 -5.01
N ARG A 153 11.89 -3.35 -4.32
CA ARG A 153 12.50 -3.15 -2.98
C ARG A 153 11.57 -3.48 -1.83
N GLY A 154 10.27 -3.25 -2.03
CA GLY A 154 9.31 -3.33 -0.95
C GLY A 154 9.47 -2.21 0.09
N VAL A 155 8.83 -2.40 1.23
CA VAL A 155 9.03 -1.63 2.45
C VAL A 155 10.00 -2.44 3.32
N LEU A 156 11.15 -1.86 3.65
CA LEU A 156 12.14 -2.49 4.53
C LEU A 156 11.66 -2.41 5.98
N ALA A 157 11.77 -3.51 6.72
CA ALA A 157 11.40 -3.51 8.12
C ALA A 157 12.38 -2.68 8.96
N ASP A 158 11.86 -1.93 9.93
CA ASP A 158 12.67 -1.25 10.95
C ASP A 158 13.27 -2.27 11.92
N VAL A 159 12.53 -3.37 12.18
CA VAL A 159 12.98 -4.49 12.98
C VAL A 159 12.71 -5.79 12.22
N VAL A 160 13.79 -6.46 11.82
CA VAL A 160 13.70 -7.74 11.12
C VAL A 160 13.47 -8.88 12.09
N LEU A 161 12.45 -9.70 11.83
CA LEU A 161 12.19 -10.94 12.57
C LEU A 161 12.52 -12.14 11.67
N PRO A 162 13.25 -13.14 12.16
CA PRO A 162 13.53 -14.34 11.39
C PRO A 162 12.25 -15.05 10.96
N SER A 163 12.09 -15.31 9.66
CA SER A 163 10.95 -16.04 9.14
C SER A 163 11.33 -16.93 7.97
N ILE A 164 10.47 -17.92 7.69
CA ILE A 164 10.64 -18.80 6.54
C ILE A 164 10.34 -18.03 5.23
N SER A 165 9.35 -17.14 5.25
CA SER A 165 8.96 -16.35 4.07
C SER A 165 10.07 -15.45 3.58
N ASP A 166 10.95 -14.99 4.44
CA ASP A 166 12.09 -14.13 4.07
C ASP A 166 13.12 -14.87 3.19
N GLN A 167 13.14 -16.20 3.24
CA GLN A 167 14.03 -17.05 2.43
C GLN A 167 13.41 -17.50 1.10
N MET A 168 12.19 -17.06 0.81
CA MET A 168 11.47 -17.50 -0.41
C MET A 168 11.66 -16.49 -1.56
N ASP A 169 11.86 -17.00 -2.77
CA ASP A 169 11.93 -16.19 -3.99
C ASP A 169 10.51 -15.91 -4.52
N VAL A 170 9.78 -15.04 -3.83
CA VAL A 170 8.38 -14.72 -4.13
C VAL A 170 8.13 -13.20 -4.29
N GLY A 171 9.20 -12.41 -4.29
CA GLY A 171 9.13 -10.96 -4.44
C GLY A 171 8.96 -10.51 -5.89
N GLU A 172 8.60 -9.23 -6.06
CA GLU A 172 8.54 -8.61 -7.39
C GLU A 172 9.90 -8.64 -8.11
N ALA A 173 11.00 -8.58 -7.34
CA ALA A 173 12.36 -8.65 -7.88
C ALA A 173 12.67 -9.98 -8.57
N ASP A 174 11.95 -11.06 -8.20
CA ASP A 174 12.14 -12.40 -8.76
C ASP A 174 11.40 -12.59 -10.09
N LEU A 175 10.54 -11.64 -10.48
CA LEU A 175 9.79 -11.69 -11.74
C LEU A 175 10.67 -11.27 -12.91
N GLN A 176 10.65 -12.08 -14.00
CA GLN A 176 11.50 -11.93 -15.17
C GLN A 176 11.39 -10.55 -15.87
N HIS A 177 10.23 -9.89 -15.80
CA HIS A 177 9.95 -8.64 -16.50
C HIS A 177 9.42 -7.56 -15.56
N ALA A 178 9.82 -7.60 -14.28
CA ALA A 178 9.47 -6.56 -13.33
C ALA A 178 10.06 -5.22 -13.76
N LEU A 179 9.26 -4.14 -13.62
CA LEU A 179 9.75 -2.79 -13.83
C LEU A 179 10.86 -2.47 -12.82
N GLU A 180 11.78 -1.61 -13.22
CA GLU A 180 12.84 -1.17 -12.32
C GLU A 180 12.30 -0.24 -11.21
N PHE A 181 13.06 -0.19 -10.11
CA PHE A 181 12.83 0.80 -9.06
C PHE A 181 12.92 2.21 -9.66
N ASP A 182 12.03 3.08 -9.20
CA ASP A 182 12.00 4.49 -9.59
C ASP A 182 11.76 5.37 -8.35
N GLN A 183 12.06 6.62 -8.46
CA GLN A 183 11.92 7.61 -7.40
C GLN A 183 11.39 8.92 -7.98
N ILE A 184 10.53 9.59 -7.22
CA ILE A 184 10.03 10.92 -7.53
C ILE A 184 10.31 11.87 -6.37
N GLU A 185 9.96 13.13 -6.52
CA GLU A 185 10.10 14.13 -5.48
C GLU A 185 9.25 13.76 -4.23
N ARG A 186 9.84 13.96 -3.04
CA ARG A 186 9.16 13.78 -1.77
C ARG A 186 7.97 14.73 -1.66
N ALA A 187 6.84 14.24 -1.19
CA ALA A 187 5.71 15.08 -0.79
C ALA A 187 6.03 15.84 0.51
N GLU A 188 5.40 16.99 0.69
CA GLU A 188 5.50 17.73 1.94
C GLU A 188 4.58 17.12 3.00
N PHE A 189 5.14 16.72 4.14
CA PHE A 189 4.41 16.23 5.31
C PHE A 189 5.26 16.38 6.58
N ASN A 190 4.59 16.43 7.72
CA ASN A 190 5.21 16.52 9.03
C ASN A 190 5.46 15.12 9.62
N LEU A 191 6.59 14.95 10.30
CA LEU A 191 6.91 13.73 11.02
C LEU A 191 6.23 13.74 12.40
N TYR A 192 5.84 12.56 12.86
CA TYR A 192 5.40 12.39 14.25
C TYR A 192 6.63 12.31 15.15
N PRO A 193 6.67 13.08 16.25
CA PRO A 193 7.74 12.93 17.23
C PRO A 193 7.57 11.60 17.97
N TYR A 194 8.66 10.83 18.09
CA TYR A 194 8.73 9.68 18.98
C TYR A 194 8.85 10.15 20.42
#